data_80d9a47f15dd320231a7da9e836c9158
#
_entry.id   80d9a47f15dd320231a7da9e836c9158
#
_cell.length_a   1.000
_cell.length_b   1.000
_cell.length_c   1.000
_cell.angle_alpha   90.00
_cell.angle_beta   90.00
_cell.angle_gamma   90.00
#
_symmetry.space_group_name_H-M   'P 1'
#
loop_
_entity.id
_entity.type
_entity.pdbx_description
1 polymer ?
#
loop_
_entity_poly.entity_id
_entity_poly.type
_entity_poly.pdbx_seq_one_letter_code
_entity_poly.pdbx_strand_id
1 'polypeptide(L)'
;MKFLFFGISVILFLLTLTVIFKVNELSNVEYQKPQILSDKKILTVYYSTGGNTKTVAQNLHSIIDGDIKEIQLQEKYPNNIFKMSKLIRKQMKEDYLPEIVNIDISNYDVIFIGSPIWNFSISLPLKSFLKSNNFENKILIPFFTYSGGANKDRVFNNIKNLTNAKDIKKPLFLFENGIFLTKKQLIKWLNQL
;
A
#
# COMPACT_ATOMS: atom_id res chain seq x y z
N MET A 1 -46.56 15.36 -1.01
CA MET A 1 -45.98 14.13 -0.50
C MET A 1 -45.61 13.12 -1.61
N LYS A 2 -46.49 12.81 -2.60
CA LYS A 2 -46.21 11.86 -3.72
C LYS A 2 -45.00 12.29 -4.59
N PHE A 3 -44.80 13.56 -4.88
CA PHE A 3 -43.65 14.04 -5.70
C PHE A 3 -42.32 13.89 -4.98
N LEU A 4 -42.28 13.99 -3.64
CA LEU A 4 -41.06 13.83 -2.87
C LEU A 4 -40.57 12.35 -2.89
N PHE A 5 -41.50 11.40 -2.77
CA PHE A 5 -41.18 9.97 -2.88
C PHE A 5 -40.70 9.57 -4.28
N PHE A 6 -41.29 10.17 -5.32
CA PHE A 6 -40.87 9.93 -6.70
C PHE A 6 -39.45 10.44 -6.93
N GLY A 7 -39.10 11.64 -6.46
CA GLY A 7 -37.75 12.19 -6.55
C GLY A 7 -36.69 11.33 -5.83
N ILE A 8 -36.99 10.86 -4.62
CA ILE A 8 -36.09 9.98 -3.86
C ILE A 8 -35.89 8.64 -4.57
N SER A 9 -36.94 8.06 -5.15
CA SER A 9 -36.84 6.79 -5.90
C SER A 9 -35.98 6.94 -7.14
N VAL A 10 -36.06 8.04 -7.87
CA VAL A 10 -35.23 8.33 -9.05
C VAL A 10 -33.76 8.50 -8.67
N ILE A 11 -33.48 9.21 -7.58
CA ILE A 11 -32.11 9.39 -7.10
C ILE A 11 -31.48 8.06 -6.65
N LEU A 12 -32.22 7.21 -5.91
CA LEU A 12 -31.77 5.89 -5.53
C LEU A 12 -31.52 4.99 -6.74
N PHE A 13 -32.39 5.05 -7.75
CA PHE A 13 -32.22 4.29 -8.99
C PHE A 13 -30.96 4.73 -9.77
N LEU A 14 -30.71 6.04 -9.89
CA LEU A 14 -29.51 6.57 -10.53
C LEU A 14 -28.22 6.19 -9.74
N LEU A 15 -28.28 6.22 -8.41
CA LEU A 15 -27.16 5.75 -7.56
C LEU A 15 -26.89 4.25 -7.76
N THR A 16 -27.94 3.42 -7.84
CA THR A 16 -27.76 1.99 -8.10
C THR A 16 -27.21 1.72 -9.50
N LEU A 17 -27.66 2.44 -10.52
CA LEU A 17 -27.12 2.34 -11.87
C LEU A 17 -25.66 2.75 -11.94
N THR A 18 -25.24 3.83 -11.25
CA THR A 18 -23.84 4.26 -11.21
C THR A 18 -22.96 3.24 -10.49
N VAL A 19 -23.46 2.62 -9.42
CA VAL A 19 -22.74 1.53 -8.72
C VAL A 19 -22.62 0.31 -9.61
N ILE A 20 -23.70 -0.12 -10.28
CA ILE A 20 -23.69 -1.28 -11.21
C ILE A 20 -22.73 -1.03 -12.37
N PHE A 21 -22.77 0.17 -12.97
CA PHE A 21 -21.85 0.53 -14.07
C PHE A 21 -20.39 0.49 -13.61
N LYS A 22 -20.09 1.05 -12.45
CA LYS A 22 -18.73 1.05 -11.88
C LYS A 22 -18.26 -0.36 -11.49
N VAL A 23 -19.15 -1.21 -11.01
CA VAL A 23 -18.85 -2.62 -10.73
C VAL A 23 -18.60 -3.39 -12.03
N ASN A 24 -19.38 -3.17 -13.09
CA ASN A 24 -19.18 -3.79 -14.40
C ASN A 24 -17.89 -3.32 -15.08
N GLU A 25 -17.56 -2.01 -15.02
CA GLU A 25 -16.29 -1.48 -15.51
C GLU A 25 -15.09 -2.15 -14.82
N LEU A 26 -15.21 -2.42 -13.51
CA LEU A 26 -14.18 -3.12 -12.75
C LEU A 26 -14.19 -4.64 -13.01
N SER A 27 -15.30 -5.25 -13.43
CA SER A 27 -15.38 -6.70 -13.67
C SER A 27 -14.61 -7.17 -14.90
N ASN A 28 -14.37 -6.27 -15.86
CA ASN A 28 -13.71 -6.57 -17.13
C ASN A 28 -12.22 -6.17 -17.16
N VAL A 29 -11.62 -5.84 -15.99
CA VAL A 29 -10.19 -5.51 -15.94
C VAL A 29 -9.38 -6.80 -15.90
N GLU A 30 -8.75 -7.12 -17.02
CA GLU A 30 -7.81 -8.22 -17.15
C GLU A 30 -6.38 -7.78 -16.78
N TYR A 31 -5.65 -8.64 -16.09
CA TYR A 31 -4.25 -8.38 -15.77
C TYR A 31 -3.37 -8.62 -16.99
N GLN A 32 -2.65 -7.59 -17.38
CA GLN A 32 -1.59 -7.68 -18.38
C GLN A 32 -0.26 -7.44 -17.66
N LYS A 33 0.63 -8.45 -17.68
CA LYS A 33 1.93 -8.33 -17.00
C LYS A 33 2.73 -7.17 -17.60
N PRO A 34 3.02 -6.11 -16.83
CA PRO A 34 3.80 -4.98 -17.32
C PRO A 34 5.21 -5.40 -17.74
N GLN A 35 5.74 -4.79 -18.79
CA GLN A 35 7.10 -5.08 -19.29
C GLN A 35 8.17 -4.91 -18.20
N ILE A 36 7.97 -3.97 -17.29
CA ILE A 36 8.89 -3.71 -16.17
C ILE A 36 9.02 -4.92 -15.21
N LEU A 37 8.06 -5.83 -15.21
CA LEU A 37 8.05 -7.05 -14.38
C LEU A 37 8.47 -8.31 -15.16
N SER A 38 8.69 -8.20 -16.48
CA SER A 38 9.07 -9.34 -17.31
C SER A 38 10.50 -9.75 -17.00
N ASP A 39 10.72 -11.05 -16.80
CA ASP A 39 12.03 -11.67 -16.52
C ASP A 39 12.76 -11.06 -15.29
N LYS A 40 12.00 -10.53 -14.35
CA LYS A 40 12.50 -9.92 -13.12
C LYS A 40 12.22 -10.78 -11.90
N LYS A 41 13.18 -10.83 -10.98
CA LYS A 41 12.98 -11.37 -9.64
C LYS A 41 12.25 -10.34 -8.80
N ILE A 42 11.04 -10.68 -8.37
CA ILE A 42 10.12 -9.76 -7.67
C ILE A 42 10.03 -10.14 -6.20
N LEU A 43 10.11 -9.13 -5.33
CA LEU A 43 9.84 -9.25 -3.90
C LEU A 43 8.76 -8.26 -3.50
N THR A 44 7.76 -8.71 -2.76
CA THR A 44 6.83 -7.85 -2.04
C THR A 44 7.21 -7.80 -0.57
N VAL A 45 7.63 -6.63 -0.09
CA VAL A 45 7.92 -6.38 1.33
C VAL A 45 6.85 -5.47 1.90
N TYR A 46 6.30 -5.82 3.07
CA TYR A 46 5.28 -4.98 3.69
C TYR A 46 5.37 -5.00 5.22
N TYR A 47 4.84 -3.93 5.83
CA TYR A 47 4.52 -3.89 7.26
C TYR A 47 3.03 -3.71 7.46
N SER A 48 2.45 -4.40 8.44
CA SER A 48 1.01 -4.27 8.74
C SER A 48 0.74 -4.41 10.24
N THR A 49 -0.04 -3.49 10.82
CA THR A 49 -0.52 -3.59 12.22
C THR A 49 -1.95 -4.11 12.31
N GLY A 50 -2.84 -3.61 11.48
CA GLY A 50 -4.27 -3.95 11.50
C GLY A 50 -4.70 -4.96 10.43
N GLY A 51 -3.77 -5.52 9.66
CA GLY A 51 -4.06 -6.51 8.62
C GLY A 51 -4.36 -5.92 7.24
N ASN A 52 -4.73 -4.63 7.11
CA ASN A 52 -5.12 -4.01 5.84
C ASN A 52 -4.00 -4.05 4.80
N THR A 53 -2.79 -3.61 5.16
CA THR A 53 -1.64 -3.67 4.25
C THR A 53 -1.26 -5.11 3.91
N LYS A 54 -1.38 -6.04 4.86
CA LYS A 54 -1.18 -7.48 4.64
C LYS A 54 -2.13 -8.03 3.58
N THR A 55 -3.42 -7.71 3.68
CA THR A 55 -4.43 -8.11 2.69
C THR A 55 -4.08 -7.59 1.29
N VAL A 56 -3.65 -6.33 1.19
CA VAL A 56 -3.20 -5.74 -0.08
C VAL A 56 -1.98 -6.48 -0.62
N ALA A 57 -0.97 -6.73 0.23
CA ALA A 57 0.25 -7.43 -0.16
C ALA A 57 -0.02 -8.86 -0.66
N GLN A 58 -0.90 -9.60 0.03
CA GLN A 58 -1.31 -10.95 -0.37
C GLN A 58 -2.08 -10.96 -1.70
N ASN A 59 -3.01 -10.01 -1.89
CA ASN A 59 -3.71 -9.86 -3.15
C ASN A 59 -2.77 -9.50 -4.30
N LEU A 60 -1.82 -8.60 -4.06
CA LEU A 60 -0.78 -8.23 -5.01
C LEU A 60 0.06 -9.44 -5.39
N HIS A 61 0.60 -10.17 -4.41
CA HIS A 61 1.36 -11.40 -4.61
C HIS A 61 0.59 -12.44 -5.43
N SER A 62 -0.74 -12.60 -5.20
CA SER A 62 -1.59 -13.52 -6.00
C SER A 62 -1.77 -13.11 -7.47
N ILE A 63 -1.37 -11.87 -7.86
CA ILE A 63 -1.50 -11.36 -9.23
C ILE A 63 -0.13 -11.42 -9.94
N ILE A 64 0.93 -10.95 -9.25
CA ILE A 64 2.23 -10.72 -9.88
C ILE A 64 3.21 -11.87 -9.71
N ASP A 65 2.91 -12.82 -8.80
CA ASP A 65 3.84 -13.87 -8.36
C ASP A 65 5.10 -13.30 -7.67
N GLY A 66 6.16 -14.09 -7.48
CA GLY A 66 7.39 -13.70 -6.78
C GLY A 66 7.39 -14.05 -5.30
N ASP A 67 8.26 -13.42 -4.52
CA ASP A 67 8.35 -13.65 -3.07
C ASP A 67 7.58 -12.58 -2.29
N ILE A 68 7.13 -12.94 -1.07
CA ILE A 68 6.45 -12.04 -0.16
C ILE A 68 7.05 -12.15 1.25
N LYS A 69 7.42 -11.00 1.85
CA LYS A 69 8.00 -10.94 3.20
C LYS A 69 7.34 -9.82 4.01
N GLU A 70 6.96 -10.15 5.25
CA GLU A 70 6.46 -9.17 6.22
C GLU A 70 7.62 -8.63 7.06
N ILE A 71 7.72 -7.31 7.20
CA ILE A 71 8.70 -6.69 8.09
C ILE A 71 8.34 -7.05 9.53
N GLN A 72 9.21 -7.79 10.19
CA GLN A 72 9.09 -8.18 11.58
C GLN A 72 9.92 -7.25 12.45
N LEU A 73 9.30 -6.73 13.51
CA LEU A 73 10.01 -5.96 14.54
C LEU A 73 10.68 -6.90 15.54
N GLN A 74 11.88 -6.57 16.00
CA GLN A 74 12.52 -7.25 17.12
C GLN A 74 11.66 -7.10 18.40
N GLU A 75 11.19 -5.87 18.66
CA GLU A 75 10.24 -5.58 19.73
C GLU A 75 8.90 -5.15 19.15
N LYS A 76 7.85 -5.94 19.38
CA LYS A 76 6.51 -5.66 18.86
C LYS A 76 5.89 -4.42 19.52
N TYR A 77 5.14 -3.66 18.76
CA TYR A 77 4.31 -2.60 19.32
C TYR A 77 3.26 -3.16 20.28
N PRO A 78 2.86 -2.38 21.31
CA PRO A 78 1.77 -2.76 22.19
C PRO A 78 0.48 -3.04 21.43
N ASN A 79 -0.27 -4.08 21.81
CA ASN A 79 -1.57 -4.40 21.20
C ASN A 79 -2.63 -3.32 21.50
N ASN A 80 -2.48 -2.55 22.58
CA ASN A 80 -3.39 -1.46 22.89
C ASN A 80 -3.13 -0.26 21.97
N ILE A 81 -4.15 0.13 21.20
CA ILE A 81 -4.06 1.19 20.19
C ILE A 81 -3.61 2.55 20.74
N PHE A 82 -4.02 2.90 21.96
CA PHE A 82 -3.64 4.17 22.59
C PHE A 82 -2.16 4.15 23.01
N LYS A 83 -1.70 3.04 23.61
CA LYS A 83 -0.28 2.86 23.99
C LYS A 83 0.60 2.84 22.74
N MET A 84 0.19 2.13 21.70
CA MET A 84 0.88 2.07 20.41
C MET A 84 0.98 3.46 19.78
N SER A 85 -0.12 4.20 19.67
CA SER A 85 -0.13 5.55 19.09
C SER A 85 0.73 6.53 19.88
N LYS A 86 0.75 6.42 21.22
CA LYS A 86 1.63 7.26 22.07
C LYS A 86 3.10 6.95 21.82
N LEU A 87 3.45 5.66 21.73
CA LEU A 87 4.81 5.21 21.47
C LEU A 87 5.28 5.64 20.08
N ILE A 88 4.48 5.43 19.04
CA ILE A 88 4.79 5.85 17.67
C ILE A 88 5.05 7.36 17.60
N ARG A 89 4.18 8.18 18.22
CA ARG A 89 4.38 9.64 18.26
C ARG A 89 5.67 10.05 18.96
N LYS A 90 6.02 9.36 20.06
CA LYS A 90 7.28 9.56 20.77
C LYS A 90 8.45 9.25 19.85
N GLN A 91 8.47 8.05 19.26
CA GLN A 91 9.53 7.60 18.35
C GLN A 91 9.69 8.51 17.13
N MET A 92 8.56 8.97 16.54
CA MET A 92 8.61 9.92 15.42
C MET A 92 9.21 11.28 15.82
N LYS A 93 8.97 11.75 17.05
CA LYS A 93 9.53 13.01 17.56
C LYS A 93 11.03 12.89 17.83
N GLU A 94 11.48 11.71 18.26
CA GLU A 94 12.86 11.41 18.60
C GLU A 94 13.68 10.91 17.38
N ASP A 95 13.06 10.86 16.19
CA ASP A 95 13.61 10.26 14.97
C ASP A 95 14.13 8.80 15.17
N TYR A 96 13.53 8.11 16.14
CA TYR A 96 13.89 6.73 16.48
C TYR A 96 13.31 5.77 15.43
N LEU A 97 14.14 4.82 15.00
CA LEU A 97 13.74 3.76 14.09
C LEU A 97 13.76 2.42 14.82
N PRO A 98 12.62 1.70 14.84
CA PRO A 98 12.56 0.39 15.49
C PRO A 98 13.46 -0.62 14.77
N GLU A 99 14.09 -1.50 15.53
CA GLU A 99 14.87 -2.59 14.98
C GLU A 99 13.97 -3.62 14.30
N ILE A 100 14.40 -4.10 13.15
CA ILE A 100 13.68 -5.09 12.34
C ILE A 100 14.53 -6.34 12.13
N VAL A 101 13.86 -7.47 11.89
CA VAL A 101 14.53 -8.67 11.40
C VAL A 101 15.04 -8.40 9.98
N ASN A 102 16.28 -8.74 9.71
CA ASN A 102 16.90 -8.49 8.40
C ASN A 102 16.14 -9.19 7.27
N ILE A 103 15.94 -8.46 6.19
CA ILE A 103 15.37 -8.95 4.94
C ILE A 103 16.40 -8.72 3.84
N ASP A 104 17.04 -9.77 3.40
CA ASP A 104 17.95 -9.71 2.25
C ASP A 104 17.18 -9.48 0.96
N ILE A 105 17.55 -8.41 0.24
CA ILE A 105 16.99 -7.99 -1.03
C ILE A 105 17.98 -8.10 -2.21
N SER A 106 19.17 -8.63 -1.99
CA SER A 106 20.26 -8.64 -2.96
C SER A 106 19.86 -9.26 -4.31
N ASN A 107 19.10 -10.35 -4.27
CA ASN A 107 18.72 -11.16 -5.43
C ASN A 107 17.49 -10.67 -6.19
N TYR A 108 16.90 -9.51 -5.82
CA TYR A 108 15.68 -9.01 -6.43
C TYR A 108 15.95 -7.78 -7.29
N ASP A 109 15.25 -7.69 -8.42
CA ASP A 109 15.30 -6.56 -9.35
C ASP A 109 14.21 -5.53 -9.06
N VAL A 110 13.01 -6.01 -8.73
CA VAL A 110 11.81 -5.21 -8.48
C VAL A 110 11.30 -5.49 -7.07
N ILE A 111 11.10 -4.44 -6.30
CA ILE A 111 10.63 -4.55 -4.92
C ILE A 111 9.37 -3.72 -4.75
N PHE A 112 8.25 -4.42 -4.53
CA PHE A 112 7.04 -3.77 -4.03
C PHE A 112 7.18 -3.53 -2.54
N ILE A 113 6.92 -2.29 -2.10
CA ILE A 113 7.01 -1.91 -0.69
C ILE A 113 5.69 -1.39 -0.18
N GLY A 114 5.18 -1.99 0.90
CA GLY A 114 3.87 -1.68 1.45
C GLY A 114 3.87 -1.28 2.93
N SER A 115 3.10 -0.26 3.29
CA SER A 115 2.92 0.10 4.71
C SER A 115 1.63 0.88 4.95
N PRO A 116 1.11 0.90 6.20
CA PRO A 116 0.14 1.90 6.58
C PRO A 116 0.77 3.29 6.61
N ILE A 117 -0.04 4.32 6.36
CA ILE A 117 0.36 5.71 6.59
C ILE A 117 0.12 6.06 8.05
N TRP A 118 1.18 6.47 8.76
CA TRP A 118 1.14 6.95 10.12
C TRP A 118 1.47 8.42 10.20
N ASN A 119 0.58 9.20 10.79
CA ASN A 119 0.79 10.65 11.00
C ASN A 119 1.31 11.35 9.71
N PHE A 120 0.62 11.15 8.59
CA PHE A 120 0.93 11.70 7.27
C PHE A 120 2.30 11.29 6.69
N SER A 121 2.87 10.19 7.17
CA SER A 121 4.19 9.67 6.74
C SER A 121 4.12 8.14 6.57
N ILE A 122 5.17 7.57 6.00
CA ILE A 122 5.34 6.11 6.00
C ILE A 122 5.57 5.60 7.43
N SER A 123 5.19 4.35 7.70
CA SER A 123 5.40 3.75 9.02
C SER A 123 6.89 3.65 9.38
N LEU A 124 7.20 3.71 10.69
CA LEU A 124 8.58 3.62 11.17
C LEU A 124 9.26 2.28 10.79
N PRO A 125 8.59 1.11 10.85
CA PRO A 125 9.19 -0.14 10.40
C PRO A 125 9.57 -0.12 8.91
N LEU A 126 8.75 0.52 8.04
CA LEU A 126 9.14 0.69 6.64
C LEU A 126 10.35 1.63 6.51
N LYS A 127 10.43 2.71 7.30
CA LYS A 127 11.63 3.57 7.33
C LYS A 127 12.87 2.79 7.73
N SER A 128 12.78 1.92 8.76
CA SER A 128 13.88 1.04 9.16
C SER A 128 14.33 0.17 8.01
N PHE A 129 13.40 -0.50 7.32
CA PHE A 129 13.71 -1.34 6.16
C PHE A 129 14.39 -0.56 5.02
N LEU A 130 13.89 0.65 4.72
CA LEU A 130 14.47 1.47 3.65
C LEU A 130 15.89 1.93 3.99
N LYS A 131 16.16 2.27 5.26
CA LYS A 131 17.49 2.70 5.69
C LYS A 131 18.50 1.55 5.83
N SER A 132 18.05 0.33 6.11
CA SER A 132 18.92 -0.83 6.31
C SER A 132 19.31 -1.56 5.03
N ASN A 133 18.78 -1.17 3.88
CA ASN A 133 19.01 -1.86 2.61
C ASN A 133 19.56 -0.94 1.52
N ASN A 134 20.36 -1.51 0.63
CA ASN A 134 20.84 -0.84 -0.59
C ASN A 134 19.89 -1.16 -1.75
N PHE A 135 19.29 -0.12 -2.35
CA PHE A 135 18.37 -0.23 -3.47
C PHE A 135 18.98 0.15 -4.82
N GLU A 136 20.30 0.31 -4.88
CA GLU A 136 20.99 0.57 -6.12
C GLU A 136 20.65 -0.50 -7.18
N ASN A 137 20.38 -0.06 -8.40
CA ASN A 137 19.95 -0.90 -9.53
C ASN A 137 18.58 -1.59 -9.36
N LYS A 138 17.81 -1.28 -8.32
CA LYS A 138 16.49 -1.85 -8.07
C LYS A 138 15.38 -0.86 -8.45
N ILE A 139 14.22 -1.42 -8.80
CA ILE A 139 12.99 -0.66 -9.06
C ILE A 139 12.10 -0.81 -7.85
N LEU A 140 11.68 0.30 -7.26
CA LEU A 140 10.73 0.33 -6.15
C LEU A 140 9.32 0.67 -6.63
N ILE A 141 8.34 -0.09 -6.17
CA ILE A 141 6.92 0.10 -6.49
C ILE A 141 6.12 0.19 -5.18
N PRO A 142 5.87 1.42 -4.67
CA PRO A 142 5.24 1.60 -3.37
C PRO A 142 3.72 1.43 -3.41
N PHE A 143 3.14 0.89 -2.32
CA PHE A 143 1.70 0.91 -2.07
C PHE A 143 1.40 1.20 -0.60
N PHE A 144 0.32 1.95 -0.34
CA PHE A 144 -0.01 2.41 0.99
C PHE A 144 -1.48 2.23 1.31
N THR A 145 -1.76 1.88 2.57
CA THR A 145 -3.11 1.87 3.13
C THR A 145 -3.26 3.00 4.14
N TYR A 146 -4.45 3.61 4.23
CA TYR A 146 -4.71 4.68 5.18
C TYR A 146 -6.20 4.77 5.53
N SER A 147 -6.51 5.16 6.77
CA SER A 147 -7.87 5.33 7.30
C SER A 147 -8.26 6.79 7.53
N GLY A 148 -7.31 7.68 7.52
CA GLY A 148 -7.52 9.11 7.75
C GLY A 148 -6.90 9.97 6.64
N GLY A 149 -6.46 11.17 6.97
CA GLY A 149 -5.75 12.03 6.03
C GLY A 149 -4.40 11.45 5.60
N ALA A 150 -4.07 11.56 4.32
CA ALA A 150 -2.78 11.19 3.77
C ALA A 150 -2.19 12.35 2.96
N ASN A 151 -0.99 12.79 3.32
CA ASN A 151 -0.22 13.68 2.47
C ASN A 151 0.60 12.82 1.50
N LYS A 152 0.03 12.55 0.32
CA LYS A 152 0.58 11.63 -0.67
C LYS A 152 1.95 12.06 -1.17
N ASP A 153 2.15 13.36 -1.38
CA ASP A 153 3.42 13.91 -1.86
C ASP A 153 4.52 13.77 -0.78
N ARG A 154 4.19 14.06 0.48
CA ARG A 154 5.12 13.84 1.60
C ARG A 154 5.51 12.38 1.74
N VAL A 155 4.55 11.47 1.63
CA VAL A 155 4.80 10.02 1.68
C VAL A 155 5.73 9.59 0.55
N PHE A 156 5.48 10.06 -0.67
CA PHE A 156 6.33 9.73 -1.82
C PHE A 156 7.74 10.33 -1.70
N ASN A 157 7.85 11.57 -1.25
CA ASN A 157 9.14 12.21 -1.02
C ASN A 157 9.95 11.51 0.09
N ASN A 158 9.29 10.96 1.12
CA ASN A 158 10.00 10.15 2.12
C ASN A 158 10.69 8.95 1.48
N ILE A 159 10.04 8.24 0.54
CA ILE A 159 10.67 7.11 -0.15
C ILE A 159 11.89 7.57 -0.94
N LYS A 160 11.74 8.64 -1.73
CA LYS A 160 12.83 9.19 -2.55
C LYS A 160 14.05 9.57 -1.73
N ASN A 161 13.82 10.18 -0.56
CA ASN A 161 14.90 10.67 0.32
C ASN A 161 15.58 9.55 1.14
N LEU A 162 14.93 8.40 1.28
CA LEU A 162 15.40 7.28 2.10
C LEU A 162 16.06 6.17 1.29
N THR A 163 16.05 6.25 -0.04
CA THR A 163 16.57 5.18 -0.91
C THR A 163 17.46 5.74 -2.00
N ASN A 164 18.36 4.89 -2.50
CA ASN A 164 19.16 5.10 -3.69
C ASN A 164 18.66 4.27 -4.89
N ALA A 165 17.36 4.00 -4.92
CA ALA A 165 16.77 3.16 -5.97
C ALA A 165 16.95 3.77 -7.37
N LYS A 166 17.20 2.89 -8.35
CA LYS A 166 17.34 3.26 -9.76
C LYS A 166 16.07 3.95 -10.30
N ASP A 167 14.91 3.45 -9.91
CA ASP A 167 13.63 3.97 -10.33
C ASP A 167 12.59 3.76 -9.22
N ILE A 168 11.72 4.74 -9.01
CA ILE A 168 10.64 4.67 -8.02
C ILE A 168 9.33 4.99 -8.72
N LYS A 169 8.49 3.99 -8.87
CA LYS A 169 7.20 4.14 -9.55
C LYS A 169 6.19 4.90 -8.71
N LYS A 170 5.17 5.44 -9.38
CA LYS A 170 4.09 6.17 -8.73
C LYS A 170 3.36 5.27 -7.72
N PRO A 171 3.24 5.70 -6.44
CA PRO A 171 2.60 4.89 -5.40
C PRO A 171 1.11 4.65 -5.64
N LEU A 172 0.65 3.45 -5.25
CA LEU A 172 -0.77 3.19 -5.03
C LEU A 172 -1.16 3.62 -3.61
N PHE A 173 -2.28 4.35 -3.48
CA PHE A 173 -2.86 4.73 -2.20
C PHE A 173 -4.27 4.15 -2.08
N LEU A 174 -4.50 3.31 -1.07
CA LEU A 174 -5.76 2.61 -0.83
C LEU A 174 -6.38 3.08 0.49
N PHE A 175 -7.58 3.66 0.42
CA PHE A 175 -8.35 3.99 1.60
C PHE A 175 -9.02 2.73 2.16
N GLU A 176 -9.03 2.55 3.48
CA GLU A 176 -9.49 1.32 4.14
C GLU A 176 -10.89 0.86 3.70
N ASN A 177 -11.81 1.78 3.47
CA ASN A 177 -13.17 1.45 3.01
C ASN A 177 -13.21 0.88 1.57
N GLY A 178 -12.12 1.00 0.80
CA GLY A 178 -11.98 0.47 -0.57
C GLY A 178 -11.31 -0.91 -0.67
N ILE A 179 -10.90 -1.50 0.44
CA ILE A 179 -10.14 -2.76 0.44
C ILE A 179 -10.93 -3.93 -0.18
N PHE A 180 -12.24 -3.93 -0.11
CA PHE A 180 -13.08 -4.95 -0.76
C PHE A 180 -12.93 -5.03 -2.28
N LEU A 181 -12.54 -3.93 -2.93
CA LEU A 181 -12.29 -3.87 -4.38
C LEU A 181 -10.79 -3.99 -4.73
N THR A 182 -9.95 -4.31 -3.76
CA THR A 182 -8.50 -4.22 -3.84
C THR A 182 -7.91 -4.95 -5.04
N LYS A 183 -8.36 -6.18 -5.35
CA LYS A 183 -7.76 -6.97 -6.44
C LYS A 183 -7.90 -6.28 -7.80
N LYS A 184 -9.07 -5.72 -8.08
CA LYS A 184 -9.34 -4.99 -9.34
C LYS A 184 -8.60 -3.66 -9.42
N GLN A 185 -8.53 -2.94 -8.30
CA GLN A 185 -7.75 -1.70 -8.21
C GLN A 185 -6.26 -1.98 -8.40
N LEU A 186 -5.75 -3.09 -7.84
CA LEU A 186 -4.38 -3.54 -8.04
C LEU A 186 -4.10 -3.85 -9.52
N ILE A 187 -4.97 -4.60 -10.19
CA ILE A 187 -4.83 -4.91 -11.61
C ILE A 187 -4.80 -3.62 -12.44
N LYS A 188 -5.74 -2.70 -12.21
CA LYS A 188 -5.77 -1.41 -12.91
C LYS A 188 -4.49 -0.59 -12.71
N TRP A 189 -3.96 -0.58 -11.50
CA TRP A 189 -2.71 0.10 -11.18
C TRP A 189 -1.50 -0.59 -11.81
N LEU A 190 -1.43 -1.92 -11.72
CA LEU A 190 -0.35 -2.71 -12.32
C LEU A 190 -0.27 -2.51 -13.84
N ASN A 191 -1.42 -2.48 -14.52
CA ASN A 191 -1.47 -2.25 -15.98
C ASN A 191 -0.99 -0.84 -16.39
N GLN A 192 -0.71 0.06 -15.44
CA GLN A 192 -0.19 1.42 -15.66
C GLN A 192 1.32 1.55 -15.38
N LEU A 193 1.97 0.46 -14.93
CA LEU A 193 3.40 0.43 -14.65
C LEU A 193 4.21 0.27 -15.94
#